data_47a6997091f67fbcf5a817f0164a6bca
#
_entry.id   47a6997091f67fbcf5a817f0164a6bca
#
_cell.length_a   1.000
_cell.length_b   1.000
_cell.length_c   1.000
_cell.angle_alpha   90.00
_cell.angle_beta   90.00
_cell.angle_gamma   90.00
#
_symmetry.space_group_name_H-M   'P 1'
#
loop_
_entity.id
_entity.type
_entity.pdbx_description
1 polymer ?
#
loop_
_entity_poly.entity_id
_entity_poly.type
_entity_poly.pdbx_seq_one_letter_code
_entity_poly.pdbx_strand_id
1 'polypeptide(L)'
;MRALKPLIATAVLSALTVFSTGAVADPTLADAIRAGDRATALKMIQGGADVNAAQADGTTPLQWATYRNDPELMKALLARGAKAKVTNSFGASPLSEAVKIANLDLVMQLLKAGADVESPNADGQTVLMLAAHNGSVEIARALLKYGANVNAVETWRGQTALMWAAAEKHPEVVELLVAQHAKVDVAASANDWGEQITSEPRAQYRPTGGLTALMYAARSGCIECARALLKGHADINMPSPDGVTPLLTALDNLHYDLAKMLIEQGANPNTWDWWGRTPLYVAVDMHSYPSSRIAYNGPKVNVVVTDKTRCSDMIRLILASGVNPNPQLNMHRPGRGGNSQRFVENLLTTGATPLLRAAVAQDAEAVEILLERQALVDLPNVMGVTPLIAASGMGISINDPRPLFEGDMQGRALATLELLVKAGADVNARVLDTTSHNAKIARPSSMTDRQGQTALYGPVIWGWTRVARFLLDHGARTDIVDATGKGPLDLILKGDVANRDHKTDDEMVSLIRTAAVVTH
;
A
#
# COMPACT_ATOMS: atom_id res chain seq x y z
N MET A 1 43.24 17.60 4.29
CA MET A 1 44.69 17.69 4.01
C MET A 1 45.34 16.33 4.14
N ARG A 2 46.08 15.95 3.16
CA ARG A 2 47.00 14.85 2.84
C ARG A 2 46.38 13.74 1.97
N ALA A 3 46.67 13.93 0.68
CA ALA A 3 46.60 12.94 -0.38
C ALA A 3 47.75 11.93 -0.26
N LEU A 4 47.46 10.65 -0.47
CA LEU A 4 48.47 9.65 -0.79
C LEU A 4 48.24 9.18 -2.23
N LYS A 5 49.22 9.39 -3.07
CA LYS A 5 49.32 8.86 -4.43
C LYS A 5 49.80 7.39 -4.38
N PRO A 6 49.34 6.49 -5.27
CA PRO A 6 49.96 5.18 -5.39
C PRO A 6 51.16 5.23 -6.37
N LEU A 7 52.24 4.58 -5.95
CA LEU A 7 53.37 4.23 -6.79
C LEU A 7 53.00 3.08 -7.73
N ILE A 8 53.20 3.28 -9.03
CA ILE A 8 53.16 2.25 -10.05
C ILE A 8 54.56 1.63 -10.11
N ALA A 9 54.65 0.35 -9.78
CA ALA A 9 55.85 -0.46 -10.06
C ALA A 9 55.53 -1.39 -11.22
N THR A 10 56.10 -1.10 -12.37
CA THR A 10 56.11 -1.92 -13.57
C THR A 10 57.10 -3.08 -13.38
N ALA A 11 56.58 -4.31 -13.17
CA ALA A 11 57.38 -5.52 -13.32
C ALA A 11 56.88 -6.26 -14.57
N VAL A 12 57.66 -6.21 -15.62
CA VAL A 12 57.49 -7.04 -16.82
C VAL A 12 58.00 -8.45 -16.44
N LEU A 13 57.07 -9.40 -16.22
CA LEU A 13 57.41 -10.80 -16.13
C LEU A 13 56.81 -11.50 -17.36
N SER A 14 57.68 -11.82 -18.31
CA SER A 14 57.36 -12.69 -19.42
C SER A 14 57.08 -14.12 -18.91
N ALA A 15 55.81 -14.44 -18.70
CA ALA A 15 55.37 -15.83 -18.46
C ALA A 15 54.98 -16.44 -19.81
N LEU A 16 55.74 -17.42 -20.25
CA LEU A 16 55.30 -18.34 -21.26
C LEU A 16 54.00 -19.01 -20.79
N THR A 17 52.89 -18.61 -21.38
CA THR A 17 51.61 -19.32 -21.26
C THR A 17 51.73 -20.60 -22.09
N VAL A 18 52.03 -21.68 -21.42
CA VAL A 18 51.74 -23.03 -21.93
C VAL A 18 50.22 -23.10 -22.03
N PHE A 19 49.68 -22.93 -23.22
CA PHE A 19 48.30 -23.32 -23.50
C PHE A 19 48.24 -24.85 -23.32
N SER A 20 47.87 -25.29 -22.11
CA SER A 20 47.36 -26.63 -21.97
C SER A 20 46.07 -26.64 -22.78
N THR A 21 46.09 -27.31 -23.92
CA THR A 21 44.87 -27.77 -24.58
C THR A 21 44.21 -28.77 -23.62
N GLY A 22 43.48 -28.23 -22.62
CA GLY A 22 42.57 -29.05 -21.88
C GLY A 22 41.63 -29.67 -22.89
N ALA A 23 41.63 -30.98 -23.00
CA ALA A 23 40.65 -31.69 -23.80
C ALA A 23 39.28 -31.13 -23.38
N VAL A 24 38.59 -30.45 -24.29
CA VAL A 24 37.19 -30.10 -24.08
C VAL A 24 36.49 -31.44 -23.89
N ALA A 25 36.06 -31.73 -22.66
CA ALA A 25 35.31 -32.94 -22.39
C ALA A 25 34.13 -32.98 -23.36
N ASP A 26 33.91 -34.15 -23.96
CA ASP A 26 32.76 -34.31 -24.85
C ASP A 26 31.50 -33.83 -24.13
N PRO A 27 30.65 -33.05 -24.80
CA PRO A 27 29.46 -32.46 -24.17
C PRO A 27 28.58 -33.59 -23.61
N THR A 28 28.15 -33.42 -22.37
CA THR A 28 27.23 -34.38 -21.75
C THR A 28 25.85 -34.27 -22.42
N LEU A 29 24.98 -35.27 -22.22
CA LEU A 29 23.61 -35.24 -22.69
C LEU A 29 22.86 -33.98 -22.18
N ALA A 30 23.09 -33.63 -20.92
CA ALA A 30 22.51 -32.40 -20.33
C ALA A 30 23.02 -31.13 -21.04
N ASP A 31 24.31 -31.08 -21.40
CA ASP A 31 24.89 -29.92 -22.11
C ASP A 31 24.34 -29.78 -23.54
N ALA A 32 24.21 -30.92 -24.27
CA ALA A 32 23.61 -30.93 -25.60
C ALA A 32 22.16 -30.38 -25.57
N ILE A 33 21.37 -30.85 -24.58
CA ILE A 33 20.00 -30.38 -24.41
C ILE A 33 19.94 -28.89 -24.00
N ARG A 34 20.80 -28.50 -23.06
CA ARG A 34 20.93 -27.09 -22.63
C ARG A 34 21.29 -26.17 -23.80
N ALA A 35 22.18 -26.61 -24.67
CA ALA A 35 22.56 -25.86 -25.87
C ALA A 35 21.44 -25.83 -26.94
N GLY A 36 20.43 -26.68 -26.85
CA GLY A 36 19.36 -26.81 -27.84
C GLY A 36 19.75 -27.70 -29.02
N ASP A 37 20.85 -28.46 -28.93
CA ASP A 37 21.25 -29.40 -29.97
C ASP A 37 20.46 -30.70 -29.83
N ARG A 38 19.24 -30.65 -30.32
CA ARG A 38 18.27 -31.73 -30.28
C ARG A 38 18.77 -32.97 -31.06
N ALA A 39 19.44 -32.77 -32.18
CA ALA A 39 19.91 -33.85 -33.04
C ALA A 39 21.00 -34.69 -32.32
N THR A 40 21.96 -34.02 -31.71
CA THR A 40 22.98 -34.66 -30.90
C THR A 40 22.38 -35.32 -29.66
N ALA A 41 21.48 -34.64 -28.96
CA ALA A 41 20.80 -35.21 -27.78
C ALA A 41 20.06 -36.51 -28.12
N LEU A 42 19.28 -36.54 -29.20
CA LEU A 42 18.57 -37.77 -29.63
C LEU A 42 19.53 -38.90 -30.02
N LYS A 43 20.64 -38.59 -30.73
CA LYS A 43 21.69 -39.62 -31.02
C LYS A 43 22.30 -40.18 -29.74
N MET A 44 22.61 -39.33 -28.76
CA MET A 44 23.15 -39.75 -27.46
C MET A 44 22.16 -40.66 -26.70
N ILE A 45 20.87 -40.30 -26.68
CA ILE A 45 19.81 -41.13 -26.06
C ILE A 45 19.68 -42.48 -26.77
N GLN A 46 19.74 -42.51 -28.11
CA GLN A 46 19.71 -43.75 -28.90
C GLN A 46 20.94 -44.60 -28.63
N GLY A 47 22.11 -43.96 -28.50
CA GLY A 47 23.40 -44.60 -28.20
C GLY A 47 23.53 -45.09 -26.76
N GLY A 48 22.53 -44.94 -25.91
CA GLY A 48 22.53 -45.46 -24.54
C GLY A 48 23.18 -44.55 -23.50
N ALA A 49 23.28 -43.22 -23.79
CA ALA A 49 23.76 -42.28 -22.80
C ALA A 49 22.86 -42.33 -21.53
N ASP A 50 23.47 -42.13 -20.37
CA ASP A 50 22.71 -42.09 -19.11
C ASP A 50 21.77 -40.85 -19.08
N VAL A 51 20.48 -41.12 -19.22
CA VAL A 51 19.42 -40.11 -19.23
C VAL A 51 19.17 -39.44 -17.85
N ASN A 52 19.83 -39.97 -16.80
CA ASN A 52 19.76 -39.45 -15.43
C ASN A 52 21.07 -38.79 -14.98
N ALA A 53 22.08 -38.70 -15.84
CA ALA A 53 23.34 -38.05 -15.52
C ALA A 53 23.10 -36.58 -15.22
N ALA A 54 23.19 -36.20 -13.93
CA ALA A 54 22.95 -34.82 -13.48
C ALA A 54 24.22 -33.97 -13.60
N GLN A 55 24.06 -32.70 -13.84
CA GLN A 55 25.11 -31.69 -13.75
C GLN A 55 25.52 -31.45 -12.29
N ALA A 56 26.53 -30.62 -12.04
CA ALA A 56 27.07 -30.36 -10.71
C ALA A 56 26.03 -29.75 -9.74
N ASP A 57 25.06 -29.02 -10.27
CA ASP A 57 23.94 -28.44 -9.52
C ASP A 57 22.75 -29.42 -9.34
N GLY A 58 22.88 -30.64 -9.80
CA GLY A 58 21.81 -31.64 -9.77
C GLY A 58 20.81 -31.53 -10.92
N THR A 59 21.00 -30.60 -11.87
CA THR A 59 20.10 -30.47 -13.02
C THR A 59 20.24 -31.61 -14.00
N THR A 60 19.14 -32.31 -14.31
CA THR A 60 19.12 -33.49 -15.18
C THR A 60 18.78 -33.15 -16.64
N PRO A 61 19.07 -34.06 -17.59
CA PRO A 61 18.65 -33.96 -18.98
C PRO A 61 17.14 -33.70 -19.11
N LEU A 62 16.31 -34.34 -18.27
CA LEU A 62 14.86 -34.17 -18.27
C LEU A 62 14.43 -32.74 -17.88
N GLN A 63 15.10 -32.12 -16.90
CA GLN A 63 14.85 -30.74 -16.52
C GLN A 63 15.17 -29.77 -17.67
N TRP A 64 16.32 -29.98 -18.36
CA TRP A 64 16.67 -29.17 -19.52
C TRP A 64 15.71 -29.34 -20.69
N ALA A 65 15.25 -30.58 -20.96
CA ALA A 65 14.24 -30.83 -22.00
C ALA A 65 12.93 -30.11 -21.70
N THR A 66 12.52 -30.11 -20.42
CA THR A 66 11.33 -29.36 -19.98
C THR A 66 11.52 -27.87 -20.11
N TYR A 67 12.66 -27.34 -19.62
CA TYR A 67 12.99 -25.90 -19.74
C TYR A 67 13.03 -25.44 -21.21
N ARG A 68 13.50 -26.28 -22.13
CA ARG A 68 13.51 -26.03 -23.58
C ARG A 68 12.14 -26.16 -24.22
N ASN A 69 11.13 -26.55 -23.46
CA ASN A 69 9.79 -26.79 -23.96
C ASN A 69 9.74 -27.79 -25.13
N ASP A 70 10.49 -28.91 -25.01
CA ASP A 70 10.60 -29.95 -26.05
C ASP A 70 9.91 -31.23 -25.61
N PRO A 71 8.61 -31.41 -25.93
CA PRO A 71 7.81 -32.56 -25.50
C PRO A 71 8.30 -33.88 -26.12
N GLU A 72 8.84 -33.87 -27.34
CA GLU A 72 9.31 -35.08 -28.01
C GLU A 72 10.63 -35.54 -27.38
N LEU A 73 11.55 -34.63 -27.08
CA LEU A 73 12.77 -34.96 -26.37
C LEU A 73 12.49 -35.46 -24.95
N MET A 74 11.57 -34.80 -24.27
CA MET A 74 11.11 -35.25 -22.95
C MET A 74 10.53 -36.67 -23.01
N LYS A 75 9.67 -36.96 -23.98
CA LYS A 75 9.10 -38.28 -24.21
C LYS A 75 10.21 -39.34 -24.48
N ALA A 76 11.21 -39.00 -25.28
CA ALA A 76 12.34 -39.90 -25.55
C ALA A 76 13.15 -40.19 -24.27
N LEU A 77 13.40 -39.18 -23.42
CA LEU A 77 14.08 -39.36 -22.15
C LEU A 77 13.27 -40.23 -21.19
N LEU A 78 11.96 -39.95 -21.04
CA LEU A 78 11.06 -40.73 -20.19
C LEU A 78 10.97 -42.21 -20.65
N ALA A 79 10.90 -42.47 -21.96
CA ALA A 79 10.89 -43.81 -22.54
C ALA A 79 12.18 -44.62 -22.22
N ARG A 80 13.29 -43.92 -21.94
CA ARG A 80 14.55 -44.50 -21.53
C ARG A 80 14.78 -44.52 -20.01
N GLY A 81 13.76 -44.25 -19.23
CA GLY A 81 13.79 -44.31 -17.76
C GLY A 81 14.36 -43.07 -17.08
N ALA A 82 14.22 -41.88 -17.71
CA ALA A 82 14.51 -40.66 -17.02
C ALA A 82 13.57 -40.48 -15.80
N LYS A 83 14.15 -40.15 -14.65
CA LYS A 83 13.42 -39.99 -13.39
C LYS A 83 12.67 -38.67 -13.38
N ALA A 84 11.33 -38.71 -13.31
CA ALA A 84 10.50 -37.51 -13.25
C ALA A 84 10.48 -36.88 -11.83
N LYS A 85 10.73 -37.67 -10.79
CA LYS A 85 10.78 -37.24 -9.38
C LYS A 85 12.20 -36.88 -8.97
N VAL A 86 12.72 -35.75 -9.47
CA VAL A 86 14.04 -35.20 -9.15
C VAL A 86 13.94 -33.70 -8.89
N THR A 87 14.85 -33.21 -8.06
CA THR A 87 15.03 -31.75 -7.82
C THR A 87 16.52 -31.43 -7.88
N ASN A 88 16.87 -30.26 -8.39
CA ASN A 88 18.22 -29.74 -8.34
C ASN A 88 18.51 -29.01 -7.03
N SER A 89 19.71 -28.48 -6.85
CA SER A 89 20.12 -27.73 -5.64
C SER A 89 19.33 -26.43 -5.40
N PHE A 90 18.61 -25.93 -6.42
CA PHE A 90 17.73 -24.77 -6.31
C PHE A 90 16.28 -25.14 -6.01
N GLY A 91 15.98 -26.43 -5.77
CA GLY A 91 14.62 -26.93 -5.56
C GLY A 91 13.76 -26.97 -6.82
N ALA A 92 14.36 -26.76 -8.01
CA ALA A 92 13.61 -26.88 -9.26
C ALA A 92 13.44 -28.35 -9.65
N SER A 93 12.24 -28.73 -10.08
CA SER A 93 11.90 -30.05 -10.63
C SER A 93 11.46 -29.93 -12.09
N PRO A 94 11.48 -31.03 -12.87
CA PRO A 94 10.89 -31.02 -14.21
C PRO A 94 9.45 -30.52 -14.19
N LEU A 95 8.64 -30.94 -13.19
CA LEU A 95 7.25 -30.51 -13.07
C LEU A 95 7.11 -29.02 -12.76
N SER A 96 7.95 -28.48 -11.88
CA SER A 96 7.92 -27.03 -11.60
C SER A 96 8.28 -26.21 -12.83
N GLU A 97 9.23 -26.66 -13.65
CA GLU A 97 9.58 -25.98 -14.91
C GLU A 97 8.42 -26.06 -15.93
N ALA A 98 7.76 -27.22 -16.07
CA ALA A 98 6.61 -27.36 -16.95
C ALA A 98 5.44 -26.45 -16.58
N VAL A 99 5.20 -26.27 -15.26
CA VAL A 99 4.16 -25.36 -14.74
C VAL A 99 4.55 -23.91 -14.96
N LYS A 100 5.82 -23.53 -14.74
CA LYS A 100 6.30 -22.15 -15.00
C LYS A 100 6.09 -21.70 -16.45
N ILE A 101 6.36 -22.59 -17.40
CA ILE A 101 6.15 -22.29 -18.83
C ILE A 101 4.69 -22.52 -19.28
N ALA A 102 3.81 -22.88 -18.36
CA ALA A 102 2.37 -23.12 -18.59
C ALA A 102 2.07 -24.14 -19.70
N ASN A 103 2.89 -25.19 -19.85
CA ASN A 103 2.66 -26.24 -20.85
C ASN A 103 1.97 -27.47 -20.25
N LEU A 104 0.66 -27.58 -20.49
CA LEU A 104 -0.17 -28.67 -19.98
C LEU A 104 0.30 -30.06 -20.48
N ASP A 105 0.76 -30.18 -21.72
CA ASP A 105 1.19 -31.47 -22.28
C ASP A 105 2.45 -32.00 -21.53
N LEU A 106 3.42 -31.14 -21.29
CA LEU A 106 4.59 -31.50 -20.48
C LEU A 106 4.20 -31.86 -19.03
N VAL A 107 3.31 -31.08 -18.42
CA VAL A 107 2.79 -31.36 -17.07
C VAL A 107 2.13 -32.75 -17.04
N MET A 108 1.28 -33.05 -18.00
CA MET A 108 0.58 -34.35 -18.06
C MET A 108 1.52 -35.53 -18.30
N GLN A 109 2.55 -35.36 -19.14
CA GLN A 109 3.57 -36.38 -19.36
C GLN A 109 4.37 -36.68 -18.09
N LEU A 110 4.78 -35.62 -17.37
CA LEU A 110 5.54 -35.75 -16.12
C LEU A 110 4.72 -36.38 -15.00
N LEU A 111 3.46 -35.96 -14.83
CA LEU A 111 2.55 -36.56 -13.85
C LEU A 111 2.30 -38.04 -14.12
N LYS A 112 2.09 -38.43 -15.40
CA LYS A 112 1.98 -39.85 -15.80
C LYS A 112 3.26 -40.63 -15.54
N ALA A 113 4.42 -39.99 -15.63
CA ALA A 113 5.72 -40.58 -15.34
C ALA A 113 6.06 -40.61 -13.83
N GLY A 114 5.15 -40.21 -12.96
CA GLY A 114 5.31 -40.24 -11.51
C GLY A 114 6.11 -39.08 -10.92
N ALA A 115 6.07 -37.91 -11.57
CA ALA A 115 6.60 -36.71 -10.96
C ALA A 115 5.89 -36.44 -9.62
N ASP A 116 6.59 -35.80 -8.69
CA ASP A 116 6.03 -35.42 -7.41
C ASP A 116 5.03 -34.27 -7.63
N VAL A 117 3.77 -34.52 -7.38
CA VAL A 117 2.70 -33.53 -7.60
C VAL A 117 2.83 -32.30 -6.71
N GLU A 118 3.48 -32.41 -5.56
CA GLU A 118 3.76 -31.23 -4.72
C GLU A 118 4.99 -30.48 -5.22
N SER A 119 6.07 -31.19 -5.57
CA SER A 119 7.34 -30.63 -6.05
C SER A 119 7.69 -29.28 -5.41
N PRO A 120 7.73 -29.20 -4.07
CA PRO A 120 7.96 -27.92 -3.40
C PRO A 120 9.39 -27.43 -3.66
N ASN A 121 9.54 -26.10 -3.79
CA ASN A 121 10.86 -25.48 -3.76
C ASN A 121 11.40 -25.38 -2.32
N ALA A 122 12.56 -24.73 -2.13
CA ALA A 122 13.19 -24.55 -0.81
C ALA A 122 12.31 -23.80 0.20
N ASP A 123 11.43 -22.92 -0.28
CA ASP A 123 10.49 -22.13 0.53
C ASP A 123 9.15 -22.85 0.75
N GLY A 124 9.02 -24.10 0.28
CA GLY A 124 7.77 -24.86 0.38
C GLY A 124 6.68 -24.46 -0.63
N GLN A 125 7.00 -23.61 -1.62
CA GLN A 125 6.05 -23.28 -2.68
C GLN A 125 5.81 -24.49 -3.56
N THR A 126 4.55 -24.93 -3.66
CA THR A 126 4.15 -26.07 -4.48
C THR A 126 3.89 -25.68 -5.93
N VAL A 127 3.88 -26.67 -6.81
CA VAL A 127 3.52 -26.44 -8.23
C VAL A 127 2.07 -25.98 -8.40
N LEU A 128 1.16 -26.32 -7.48
CA LEU A 128 -0.20 -25.79 -7.48
C LEU A 128 -0.21 -24.27 -7.19
N MET A 129 0.66 -23.78 -6.30
CA MET A 129 0.84 -22.34 -6.07
C MET A 129 1.38 -21.64 -7.32
N LEU A 130 2.33 -22.25 -8.04
CA LEU A 130 2.81 -21.70 -9.31
C LEU A 130 1.73 -21.67 -10.38
N ALA A 131 0.92 -22.72 -10.49
CA ALA A 131 -0.22 -22.76 -11.43
C ALA A 131 -1.26 -21.70 -11.07
N ALA A 132 -1.50 -21.47 -9.79
CA ALA A 132 -2.40 -20.43 -9.29
C ALA A 132 -1.90 -19.03 -9.58
N HIS A 133 -0.60 -18.78 -9.40
CA HIS A 133 0.06 -17.53 -9.75
C HIS A 133 -0.03 -17.21 -11.26
N ASN A 134 0.14 -18.24 -12.10
CA ASN A 134 0.10 -18.09 -13.56
C ASN A 134 -1.33 -18.05 -14.14
N GLY A 135 -2.35 -18.28 -13.34
CA GLY A 135 -3.74 -18.38 -13.81
C GLY A 135 -4.04 -19.61 -14.65
N SER A 136 -3.24 -20.68 -14.55
CA SER A 136 -3.33 -21.86 -15.41
C SER A 136 -4.39 -22.84 -14.89
N VAL A 137 -5.66 -22.62 -15.23
CA VAL A 137 -6.81 -23.41 -14.74
C VAL A 137 -6.67 -24.89 -15.04
N GLU A 138 -6.32 -25.25 -16.30
CA GLU A 138 -6.21 -26.63 -16.75
C GLU A 138 -5.06 -27.36 -16.04
N ILE A 139 -3.92 -26.67 -15.79
CA ILE A 139 -2.79 -27.21 -15.04
C ILE A 139 -3.17 -27.38 -13.58
N ALA A 140 -3.80 -26.38 -12.95
CA ALA A 140 -4.27 -26.50 -11.57
C ALA A 140 -5.24 -27.68 -11.42
N ARG A 141 -6.18 -27.83 -12.37
CA ARG A 141 -7.11 -28.95 -12.40
C ARG A 141 -6.40 -30.29 -12.55
N ALA A 142 -5.38 -30.38 -13.39
CA ALA A 142 -4.59 -31.58 -13.57
C ALA A 142 -3.84 -31.95 -12.28
N LEU A 143 -3.18 -30.97 -11.65
CA LEU A 143 -2.46 -31.17 -10.39
C LEU A 143 -3.38 -31.66 -9.27
N LEU A 144 -4.55 -31.03 -9.11
CA LEU A 144 -5.56 -31.43 -8.12
C LEU A 144 -6.09 -32.85 -8.39
N LYS A 145 -6.30 -33.22 -9.67
CA LYS A 145 -6.69 -34.58 -10.05
C LYS A 145 -5.63 -35.62 -9.69
N TYR A 146 -4.34 -35.25 -9.71
CA TYR A 146 -3.24 -36.12 -9.31
C TYR A 146 -2.91 -36.04 -7.80
N GLY A 147 -3.75 -35.37 -7.02
CA GLY A 147 -3.69 -35.36 -5.56
C GLY A 147 -2.89 -34.23 -4.95
N ALA A 148 -2.67 -33.13 -5.68
CA ALA A 148 -2.05 -31.94 -5.08
C ALA A 148 -2.86 -31.43 -3.87
N ASN A 149 -2.18 -31.11 -2.78
CA ASN A 149 -2.80 -30.57 -1.57
C ASN A 149 -3.29 -29.14 -1.81
N VAL A 150 -4.58 -28.96 -1.97
CA VAL A 150 -5.21 -27.64 -2.18
C VAL A 150 -4.94 -26.65 -1.04
N ASN A 151 -4.65 -27.16 0.17
CA ASN A 151 -4.41 -26.39 1.38
C ASN A 151 -2.92 -26.34 1.79
N ALA A 152 -2.01 -26.68 0.89
CA ALA A 152 -0.57 -26.53 1.14
C ALA A 152 -0.25 -25.06 1.46
N VAL A 153 0.68 -24.86 2.39
CA VAL A 153 1.13 -23.56 2.87
C VAL A 153 2.64 -23.47 2.70
N GLU A 154 3.14 -22.44 2.04
CA GLU A 154 4.58 -22.20 1.92
C GLU A 154 5.14 -21.63 3.24
N THR A 155 6.46 -21.81 3.46
CA THR A 155 7.08 -21.58 4.76
C THR A 155 7.50 -20.15 5.02
N TRP A 156 7.64 -19.32 3.98
CA TRP A 156 8.15 -17.95 4.12
C TRP A 156 7.09 -16.95 4.58
N ARG A 157 5.93 -16.95 3.92
CA ARG A 157 4.82 -16.03 4.22
C ARG A 157 3.53 -16.73 4.64
N GLY A 158 3.52 -18.05 4.72
CA GLY A 158 2.33 -18.80 5.07
C GLY A 158 1.22 -18.69 4.01
N GLN A 159 1.58 -18.51 2.75
CA GLN A 159 0.60 -18.31 1.68
C GLN A 159 0.13 -19.65 1.10
N THR A 160 -1.11 -19.66 0.59
CA THR A 160 -1.73 -20.79 -0.11
C THR A 160 -1.89 -20.49 -1.60
N ALA A 161 -2.17 -21.52 -2.40
CA ALA A 161 -2.50 -21.36 -3.82
C ALA A 161 -3.71 -20.42 -4.02
N LEU A 162 -4.70 -20.46 -3.13
CA LEU A 162 -5.88 -19.60 -3.17
C LEU A 162 -5.51 -18.11 -3.01
N MET A 163 -4.58 -17.80 -2.11
CA MET A 163 -4.08 -16.43 -1.93
C MET A 163 -3.34 -15.92 -3.16
N TRP A 164 -2.53 -16.78 -3.80
CA TRP A 164 -1.81 -16.42 -5.02
C TRP A 164 -2.76 -16.13 -6.17
N ALA A 165 -3.76 -17.02 -6.40
CA ALA A 165 -4.78 -16.79 -7.43
C ALA A 165 -5.56 -15.48 -7.22
N ALA A 166 -5.91 -15.16 -5.97
CA ALA A 166 -6.63 -13.93 -5.63
C ALA A 166 -5.76 -12.67 -5.80
N ALA A 167 -4.47 -12.75 -5.45
CA ALA A 167 -3.51 -11.65 -5.60
C ALA A 167 -3.27 -11.29 -7.07
N GLU A 168 -3.18 -12.31 -7.94
CA GLU A 168 -2.87 -12.15 -9.37
C GLU A 168 -4.13 -12.02 -10.25
N LYS A 169 -5.31 -11.93 -9.64
CA LYS A 169 -6.61 -11.73 -10.32
C LYS A 169 -7.00 -12.87 -11.27
N HIS A 170 -6.92 -14.10 -10.79
CA HIS A 170 -7.30 -15.29 -11.53
C HIS A 170 -8.60 -15.91 -10.98
N PRO A 171 -9.78 -15.34 -11.27
CA PRO A 171 -11.04 -15.76 -10.67
C PRO A 171 -11.41 -17.23 -10.99
N GLU A 172 -11.10 -17.72 -12.19
CA GLU A 172 -11.40 -19.09 -12.58
C GLU A 172 -10.57 -20.11 -11.76
N VAL A 173 -9.33 -19.75 -11.39
CA VAL A 173 -8.49 -20.56 -10.49
C VAL A 173 -9.04 -20.49 -9.07
N VAL A 174 -9.46 -19.29 -8.60
CA VAL A 174 -10.11 -19.13 -7.29
C VAL A 174 -11.35 -20.02 -7.21
N GLU A 175 -12.23 -19.97 -8.20
CA GLU A 175 -13.44 -20.82 -8.28
C GLU A 175 -13.09 -22.31 -8.24
N LEU A 176 -12.08 -22.72 -9.01
CA LEU A 176 -11.61 -24.12 -9.03
C LEU A 176 -11.12 -24.55 -7.64
N LEU A 177 -10.27 -23.75 -6.99
CA LEU A 177 -9.72 -24.09 -5.68
C LEU A 177 -10.80 -24.14 -4.61
N VAL A 178 -11.74 -23.20 -4.61
CA VAL A 178 -12.90 -23.20 -3.70
C VAL A 178 -13.76 -24.45 -3.93
N ALA A 179 -14.03 -24.81 -5.19
CA ALA A 179 -14.79 -26.03 -5.53
C ALA A 179 -14.05 -27.32 -5.12
N GLN A 180 -12.74 -27.28 -4.93
CA GLN A 180 -11.91 -28.37 -4.41
C GLN A 180 -11.64 -28.24 -2.90
N HIS A 181 -12.53 -27.55 -2.20
CA HIS A 181 -12.53 -27.39 -0.74
C HIS A 181 -11.26 -26.69 -0.17
N ALA A 182 -10.71 -25.72 -0.90
CA ALA A 182 -9.70 -24.85 -0.32
C ALA A 182 -10.27 -24.12 0.91
N LYS A 183 -9.50 -24.05 1.99
CA LYS A 183 -9.85 -23.31 3.20
C LYS A 183 -9.74 -21.80 2.89
N VAL A 184 -10.88 -21.12 2.82
CA VAL A 184 -10.95 -19.72 2.34
C VAL A 184 -10.42 -18.69 3.35
N ASP A 185 -10.50 -19.00 4.65
CA ASP A 185 -10.15 -18.09 5.74
C ASP A 185 -8.76 -18.38 6.36
N VAL A 186 -7.92 -19.14 5.65
CA VAL A 186 -6.51 -19.25 6.06
C VAL A 186 -5.89 -17.86 5.99
N ALA A 187 -5.21 -17.46 7.07
CA ALA A 187 -4.43 -16.24 7.11
C ALA A 187 -2.97 -16.53 6.78
N ALA A 188 -2.34 -15.69 5.99
CA ALA A 188 -0.90 -15.70 5.78
C ALA A 188 -0.17 -15.45 7.11
N SER A 189 1.13 -15.71 7.18
CA SER A 189 1.90 -15.47 8.39
C SER A 189 1.80 -14.02 8.83
N ALA A 190 1.53 -13.81 10.10
CA ALA A 190 1.73 -12.51 10.73
C ALA A 190 3.24 -12.26 10.88
N ASN A 191 3.68 -11.07 10.53
CA ASN A 191 5.07 -10.66 10.74
C ASN A 191 5.21 -10.18 12.19
N ASP A 192 5.86 -10.97 12.99
CA ASP A 192 6.30 -10.60 14.34
C ASP A 192 7.68 -9.93 14.27
N TRP A 193 7.70 -8.71 13.76
CA TRP A 193 8.91 -7.91 13.71
C TRP A 193 9.02 -7.20 15.05
N GLY A 194 9.92 -7.64 15.90
CA GLY A 194 10.06 -7.21 17.30
C GLY A 194 10.22 -5.71 17.52
N GLU A 195 10.68 -4.95 16.54
CA GLU A 195 10.68 -3.49 16.54
C GLU A 195 10.49 -2.99 15.11
N GLN A 196 9.30 -2.46 14.81
CA GLN A 196 9.13 -1.65 13.61
C GLN A 196 9.58 -0.22 13.93
N ILE A 197 10.62 0.23 13.24
CA ILE A 197 10.94 1.65 13.17
C ILE A 197 9.83 2.29 12.32
N THR A 198 8.78 2.73 12.98
CA THR A 198 7.78 3.58 12.35
C THR A 198 8.35 5.00 12.27
N SER A 199 7.85 5.83 11.36
CA SER A 199 8.18 7.26 11.30
C SER A 199 7.65 8.03 12.53
N GLU A 200 7.01 7.37 13.44
CA GLU A 200 6.52 7.90 14.69
C GLU A 200 7.66 8.01 15.72
N PRO A 201 7.60 8.98 16.66
CA PRO A 201 8.69 9.23 17.59
C PRO A 201 8.96 8.09 18.58
N ARG A 202 8.22 6.99 18.50
CA ARG A 202 8.44 5.77 19.29
C ARG A 202 8.27 4.55 18.39
N ALA A 203 9.17 3.59 18.56
CA ALA A 203 8.99 2.26 18.03
C ALA A 203 7.67 1.68 18.59
N GLN A 204 6.71 1.43 17.72
CA GLN A 204 5.44 0.79 18.11
C GLN A 204 5.44 -0.62 17.56
N TYR A 205 5.11 -1.56 18.43
CA TYR A 205 4.83 -2.93 18.02
C TYR A 205 3.48 -2.94 17.31
N ARG A 206 3.50 -3.16 15.99
CA ARG A 206 2.30 -3.35 15.19
C ARG A 206 2.37 -4.72 14.53
N PRO A 207 1.45 -5.62 14.84
CA PRO A 207 1.37 -6.87 14.11
C PRO A 207 0.98 -6.58 12.65
N THR A 208 1.77 -7.08 11.70
CA THR A 208 1.49 -6.92 10.26
C THR A 208 1.40 -8.28 9.59
N GLY A 209 0.91 -8.34 8.36
CA GLY A 209 0.68 -9.60 7.67
C GLY A 209 -0.69 -10.19 7.99
N GLY A 210 -0.81 -11.51 8.04
CA GLY A 210 -2.07 -12.18 8.36
C GLY A 210 -3.20 -11.97 7.35
N LEU A 211 -2.87 -11.69 6.09
CA LEU A 211 -3.86 -11.42 5.04
C LEU A 211 -4.53 -12.73 4.58
N THR A 212 -5.87 -12.69 4.45
CA THR A 212 -6.65 -13.78 3.86
C THR A 212 -6.72 -13.67 2.34
N ALA A 213 -7.21 -14.73 1.66
CA ALA A 213 -7.44 -14.68 0.22
C ALA A 213 -8.41 -13.55 -0.19
N LEU A 214 -9.43 -13.26 0.64
CA LEU A 214 -10.36 -12.16 0.38
C LEU A 214 -9.68 -10.79 0.49
N MET A 215 -8.74 -10.62 1.42
CA MET A 215 -7.93 -9.39 1.50
C MET A 215 -6.97 -9.25 0.31
N TYR A 216 -6.42 -10.35 -0.20
CA TYR A 216 -5.62 -10.32 -1.43
C TYR A 216 -6.47 -9.89 -2.62
N ALA A 217 -7.70 -10.44 -2.76
CA ALA A 217 -8.65 -10.00 -3.77
C ALA A 217 -9.03 -8.52 -3.62
N ALA A 218 -9.25 -8.07 -2.37
CA ALA A 218 -9.57 -6.68 -2.07
C ALA A 218 -8.43 -5.73 -2.43
N ARG A 219 -7.18 -6.11 -2.15
CA ARG A 219 -5.98 -5.33 -2.47
C ARG A 219 -5.73 -5.25 -3.98
N SER A 220 -6.00 -6.35 -4.69
CA SER A 220 -5.81 -6.39 -6.15
C SER A 220 -6.99 -5.78 -6.93
N GLY A 221 -8.16 -5.62 -6.30
CA GLY A 221 -9.39 -5.15 -6.94
C GLY A 221 -10.08 -6.23 -7.79
N CYS A 222 -9.86 -7.51 -7.49
CA CYS A 222 -10.50 -8.63 -8.21
C CYS A 222 -11.91 -8.87 -7.66
N ILE A 223 -12.92 -8.26 -8.27
CA ILE A 223 -14.33 -8.40 -7.85
C ILE A 223 -14.79 -9.85 -7.98
N GLU A 224 -14.47 -10.53 -9.09
CA GLU A 224 -14.88 -11.90 -9.37
C GLU A 224 -14.19 -12.89 -8.41
N CYS A 225 -12.90 -12.65 -8.06
CA CYS A 225 -12.24 -13.43 -7.01
C CYS A 225 -12.96 -13.28 -5.67
N ALA A 226 -13.32 -12.05 -5.29
CA ALA A 226 -14.04 -11.80 -4.05
C ALA A 226 -15.41 -12.48 -4.04
N ARG A 227 -16.17 -12.43 -5.16
CA ARG A 227 -17.43 -13.15 -5.29
C ARG A 227 -17.28 -14.66 -5.13
N ALA A 228 -16.26 -15.23 -5.77
CA ALA A 228 -15.98 -16.67 -5.67
C ALA A 228 -15.62 -17.08 -4.22
N LEU A 229 -14.82 -16.26 -3.53
CA LEU A 229 -14.45 -16.50 -2.14
C LEU A 229 -15.66 -16.39 -1.20
N LEU A 230 -16.50 -15.36 -1.35
CA LEU A 230 -17.72 -15.19 -0.56
C LEU A 230 -18.73 -16.34 -0.83
N LYS A 231 -18.85 -16.79 -2.05
CA LYS A 231 -19.63 -18.00 -2.39
C LYS A 231 -19.07 -19.25 -1.71
N GLY A 232 -17.75 -19.30 -1.48
CA GLY A 232 -17.06 -20.32 -0.71
C GLY A 232 -17.13 -20.08 0.81
N HIS A 233 -17.97 -19.18 1.28
CA HIS A 233 -18.19 -18.82 2.69
C HIS A 233 -16.97 -18.17 3.38
N ALA A 234 -16.16 -17.41 2.64
CA ALA A 234 -15.13 -16.58 3.27
C ALA A 234 -15.77 -15.57 4.23
N ASP A 235 -15.17 -15.38 5.41
CA ASP A 235 -15.60 -14.35 6.35
C ASP A 235 -15.29 -12.96 5.80
N ILE A 236 -16.35 -12.27 5.39
CA ILE A 236 -16.29 -10.93 4.80
C ILE A 236 -15.70 -9.87 5.74
N ASN A 237 -15.71 -10.14 7.05
CA ASN A 237 -15.26 -9.22 8.09
C ASN A 237 -13.98 -9.67 8.79
N MET A 238 -13.36 -10.78 8.37
CA MET A 238 -12.16 -11.30 9.02
C MET A 238 -11.02 -10.27 8.99
N PRO A 239 -10.55 -9.76 10.15
CA PRO A 239 -9.51 -8.75 10.17
C PRO A 239 -8.11 -9.38 10.11
N SER A 240 -7.14 -8.61 9.60
CA SER A 240 -5.71 -8.86 9.84
C SER A 240 -5.35 -8.57 11.30
N PRO A 241 -4.16 -8.97 11.78
CA PRO A 241 -3.73 -8.70 13.16
C PRO A 241 -3.74 -7.22 13.56
N ASP A 242 -3.61 -6.30 12.61
CA ASP A 242 -3.72 -4.86 12.83
C ASP A 242 -5.14 -4.30 12.58
N GLY A 243 -6.15 -5.17 12.53
CA GLY A 243 -7.55 -4.78 12.45
C GLY A 243 -8.04 -4.40 11.05
N VAL A 244 -7.18 -4.51 10.03
CA VAL A 244 -7.59 -4.17 8.66
C VAL A 244 -8.49 -5.26 8.10
N THR A 245 -9.71 -4.88 7.65
CA THR A 245 -10.69 -5.78 7.03
C THR A 245 -10.59 -5.77 5.50
N PRO A 246 -11.22 -6.72 4.78
CA PRO A 246 -11.31 -6.65 3.32
C PRO A 246 -11.92 -5.33 2.81
N LEU A 247 -12.93 -4.78 3.49
CA LEU A 247 -13.52 -3.48 3.15
C LEU A 247 -12.51 -2.33 3.29
N LEU A 248 -11.79 -2.26 4.41
CA LEU A 248 -10.72 -1.27 4.59
C LEU A 248 -9.61 -1.43 3.54
N THR A 249 -9.25 -2.68 3.21
CA THR A 249 -8.26 -2.97 2.17
C THR A 249 -8.70 -2.47 0.80
N ALA A 250 -9.95 -2.69 0.42
CA ALA A 250 -10.49 -2.23 -0.87
C ALA A 250 -10.47 -0.69 -0.96
N LEU A 251 -10.92 0.00 0.09
CA LEU A 251 -10.93 1.46 0.17
C LEU A 251 -9.52 2.06 0.12
N ASP A 252 -8.57 1.50 0.89
CA ASP A 252 -7.17 1.96 0.90
C ASP A 252 -6.47 1.80 -0.46
N ASN A 253 -6.96 0.89 -1.31
CA ASN A 253 -6.44 0.63 -2.64
C ASN A 253 -7.29 1.23 -3.78
N LEU A 254 -8.27 2.10 -3.46
CA LEU A 254 -9.12 2.81 -4.41
C LEU A 254 -10.04 1.90 -5.25
N HIS A 255 -10.36 0.71 -4.75
CA HIS A 255 -11.24 -0.25 -5.41
C HIS A 255 -12.70 -0.07 -4.93
N TYR A 256 -13.33 1.02 -5.39
CA TYR A 256 -14.64 1.45 -4.89
C TYR A 256 -15.79 0.54 -5.34
N ASP A 257 -15.74 -0.02 -6.56
CA ASP A 257 -16.74 -0.98 -7.02
C ASP A 257 -16.69 -2.26 -6.18
N LEU A 258 -15.49 -2.71 -5.81
CA LEU A 258 -15.31 -3.84 -4.90
C LEU A 258 -15.78 -3.51 -3.47
N ALA A 259 -15.40 -2.34 -2.95
CA ALA A 259 -15.84 -1.89 -1.62
C ALA A 259 -17.37 -1.79 -1.53
N LYS A 260 -18.02 -1.27 -2.58
CA LYS A 260 -19.48 -1.23 -2.71
C LYS A 260 -20.07 -2.65 -2.67
N MET A 261 -19.55 -3.56 -3.47
CA MET A 261 -19.99 -4.95 -3.48
C MET A 261 -19.85 -5.60 -2.10
N LEU A 262 -18.74 -5.36 -1.39
CA LEU A 262 -18.54 -5.90 -0.03
C LEU A 262 -19.60 -5.36 0.95
N ILE A 263 -19.93 -4.06 0.91
CA ILE A 263 -21.00 -3.48 1.75
C ILE A 263 -22.35 -4.11 1.41
N GLU A 264 -22.68 -4.25 0.12
CA GLU A 264 -23.92 -4.87 -0.34
C GLU A 264 -24.03 -6.36 0.07
N GLN A 265 -22.90 -7.04 0.26
CA GLN A 265 -22.82 -8.42 0.74
C GLN A 265 -22.71 -8.52 2.28
N GLY A 266 -22.84 -7.42 3.01
CA GLY A 266 -22.91 -7.41 4.48
C GLY A 266 -21.58 -7.17 5.19
N ALA A 267 -20.58 -6.60 4.52
CA ALA A 267 -19.37 -6.14 5.21
C ALA A 267 -19.74 -5.07 6.24
N ASN A 268 -19.17 -5.19 7.44
CA ASN A 268 -19.45 -4.26 8.54
C ASN A 268 -18.68 -2.93 8.33
N PRO A 269 -19.38 -1.81 8.09
CA PRO A 269 -18.75 -0.52 7.89
C PRO A 269 -18.34 0.19 9.19
N ASN A 270 -18.58 -0.44 10.35
CA ASN A 270 -18.23 0.10 11.68
C ASN A 270 -16.94 -0.50 12.25
N THR A 271 -16.17 -1.23 11.45
CA THR A 271 -14.86 -1.75 11.87
C THR A 271 -13.83 -0.64 11.93
N TRP A 272 -12.74 -0.86 12.68
CA TRP A 272 -11.60 0.05 12.71
C TRP A 272 -10.29 -0.72 12.77
N ASP A 273 -9.24 -0.10 12.23
CA ASP A 273 -7.89 -0.65 12.27
C ASP A 273 -7.09 -0.17 13.48
N TRP A 274 -5.80 -0.54 13.52
CA TRP A 274 -4.86 -0.19 14.59
C TRP A 274 -4.81 1.31 14.91
N TRP A 275 -4.97 2.18 13.91
CA TRP A 275 -4.98 3.64 14.07
C TRP A 275 -6.34 4.22 14.44
N GLY A 276 -7.38 3.40 14.48
CA GLY A 276 -8.76 3.84 14.66
C GLY A 276 -9.41 4.34 13.36
N ARG A 277 -8.83 4.04 12.19
CA ARG A 277 -9.44 4.40 10.92
C ARG A 277 -10.63 3.48 10.65
N THR A 278 -11.79 4.07 10.48
CA THR A 278 -12.99 3.35 10.01
C THR A 278 -13.11 3.40 8.49
N PRO A 279 -13.95 2.58 7.85
CA PRO A 279 -14.25 2.70 6.42
C PRO A 279 -14.64 4.11 6.00
N LEU A 280 -15.42 4.83 6.81
CA LEU A 280 -15.75 6.24 6.55
C LEU A 280 -14.51 7.14 6.56
N TYR A 281 -13.65 7.00 7.59
CA TYR A 281 -12.42 7.77 7.67
C TYR A 281 -11.52 7.51 6.45
N VAL A 282 -11.34 6.25 6.08
CA VAL A 282 -10.51 5.87 4.91
C VAL A 282 -11.09 6.41 3.61
N ALA A 283 -12.41 6.32 3.40
CA ALA A 283 -13.05 6.87 2.21
C ALA A 283 -12.83 8.38 2.08
N VAL A 284 -13.02 9.14 3.18
CA VAL A 284 -12.74 10.58 3.21
C VAL A 284 -11.25 10.86 2.99
N ASP A 285 -10.36 10.08 3.61
CA ASP A 285 -8.93 10.23 3.44
C ASP A 285 -8.50 10.05 1.97
N MET A 286 -9.10 9.08 1.27
CA MET A 286 -8.86 8.83 -0.15
C MET A 286 -9.45 9.90 -1.05
N HIS A 287 -10.63 10.42 -0.73
CA HIS A 287 -11.27 11.50 -1.47
C HIS A 287 -10.45 12.79 -1.39
N SER A 288 -10.00 13.10 -0.19
CA SER A 288 -9.21 14.31 0.11
C SER A 288 -7.74 14.21 -0.33
N TYR A 289 -7.30 13.06 -0.84
CA TYR A 289 -5.92 12.86 -1.32
C TYR A 289 -5.89 13.02 -2.84
N PRO A 290 -5.14 13.98 -3.39
CA PRO A 290 -5.09 14.14 -4.85
C PRO A 290 -4.54 12.85 -5.49
N SER A 291 -5.30 12.28 -6.42
CA SER A 291 -5.01 11.01 -7.11
C SER A 291 -3.67 10.98 -7.84
N SER A 292 -3.08 12.15 -8.11
CA SER A 292 -1.78 12.29 -8.78
C SER A 292 -0.55 12.01 -7.89
N ARG A 293 -0.73 11.60 -6.61
CA ARG A 293 0.35 11.62 -5.61
C ARG A 293 0.40 10.47 -4.64
N ILE A 294 0.18 9.26 -5.11
CA ILE A 294 0.34 8.05 -4.28
C ILE A 294 1.82 7.72 -4.01
N ALA A 295 2.76 8.32 -4.74
CA ALA A 295 4.20 8.11 -4.53
C ALA A 295 4.94 9.40 -4.16
N TYR A 296 5.32 9.51 -2.90
CA TYR A 296 6.35 10.45 -2.46
C TYR A 296 7.71 9.92 -2.93
N ASN A 297 8.47 10.70 -3.71
CA ASN A 297 9.76 10.35 -4.32
C ASN A 297 9.75 9.29 -5.44
N GLY A 298 8.61 8.88 -5.96
CA GLY A 298 8.51 8.08 -7.18
C GLY A 298 8.08 8.91 -8.40
N PRO A 299 8.19 8.35 -9.63
CA PRO A 299 7.58 8.98 -10.78
C PRO A 299 6.08 9.16 -10.48
N LYS A 300 5.50 10.30 -10.91
CA LYS A 300 4.06 10.57 -10.77
C LYS A 300 3.29 9.38 -11.36
N VAL A 301 2.80 8.50 -10.51
CA VAL A 301 1.93 7.42 -10.95
C VAL A 301 0.53 8.00 -10.97
N ASN A 302 0.04 8.31 -12.16
CA ASN A 302 -1.37 8.59 -12.34
C ASN A 302 -2.12 7.27 -12.08
N VAL A 303 -2.64 7.09 -10.89
CA VAL A 303 -3.56 5.99 -10.62
C VAL A 303 -4.86 6.31 -11.35
N VAL A 304 -5.05 5.62 -12.46
CA VAL A 304 -6.32 5.68 -13.17
C VAL A 304 -7.30 4.82 -12.39
N VAL A 305 -8.21 5.48 -11.66
CA VAL A 305 -9.36 4.80 -11.05
C VAL A 305 -10.33 4.48 -12.18
N THR A 306 -10.49 3.19 -12.48
CA THR A 306 -11.38 2.70 -13.55
C THR A 306 -12.78 2.37 -13.02
N ASP A 307 -12.97 2.43 -11.72
CA ASP A 307 -14.21 2.10 -11.04
C ASP A 307 -15.34 3.06 -11.44
N LYS A 308 -16.54 2.54 -11.58
CA LYS A 308 -17.76 3.31 -11.89
C LYS A 308 -18.24 4.11 -10.67
N THR A 309 -18.02 3.55 -9.47
CA THR A 309 -18.36 4.19 -8.20
C THR A 309 -17.33 5.26 -7.89
N ARG A 310 -17.76 6.50 -7.73
CA ARG A 310 -16.88 7.60 -7.30
C ARG A 310 -16.62 7.53 -5.80
N CYS A 311 -15.52 8.10 -5.35
CA CYS A 311 -15.17 8.14 -3.92
C CYS A 311 -16.24 8.88 -3.10
N SER A 312 -16.78 9.99 -3.59
CA SER A 312 -17.88 10.70 -2.93
C SER A 312 -19.15 9.87 -2.81
N ASP A 313 -19.47 9.02 -3.81
CA ASP A 313 -20.59 8.08 -3.73
C ASP A 313 -20.35 7.01 -2.67
N MET A 314 -19.09 6.59 -2.48
CA MET A 314 -18.72 5.67 -1.40
C MET A 314 -18.89 6.28 -0.01
N ILE A 315 -18.50 7.55 0.18
CA ILE A 315 -18.73 8.27 1.45
C ILE A 315 -20.24 8.31 1.75
N ARG A 316 -21.06 8.66 0.76
CA ARG A 316 -22.54 8.69 0.89
C ARG A 316 -23.11 7.30 1.22
N LEU A 317 -22.63 6.25 0.55
CA LEU A 317 -23.07 4.87 0.79
C LEU A 317 -22.75 4.40 2.21
N ILE A 318 -21.51 4.63 2.67
CA ILE A 318 -21.08 4.27 4.02
C ILE A 318 -21.93 5.02 5.06
N LEU A 319 -22.15 6.32 4.89
CA LEU A 319 -23.00 7.11 5.78
C LEU A 319 -24.48 6.66 5.75
N ALA A 320 -24.97 6.23 4.57
CA ALA A 320 -26.32 5.70 4.44
C ALA A 320 -26.53 4.37 5.18
N SER A 321 -25.45 3.64 5.50
CA SER A 321 -25.50 2.43 6.33
C SER A 321 -25.72 2.73 7.82
N GLY A 322 -25.86 4.00 8.22
CA GLY A 322 -26.11 4.39 9.60
C GLY A 322 -24.87 4.39 10.51
N VAL A 323 -23.69 4.48 9.93
CA VAL A 323 -22.45 4.61 10.72
C VAL A 323 -22.37 5.95 11.44
N ASN A 324 -21.64 5.98 12.57
CA ASN A 324 -21.31 7.24 13.23
C ASN A 324 -20.45 8.13 12.30
N PRO A 325 -20.86 9.37 11.98
CA PRO A 325 -20.06 10.27 11.14
C PRO A 325 -18.82 10.85 11.84
N ASN A 326 -18.69 10.63 13.16
CA ASN A 326 -17.68 11.21 14.02
C ASN A 326 -16.68 10.21 14.62
N PRO A 327 -16.24 9.14 13.92
CA PRO A 327 -15.19 8.29 14.47
C PRO A 327 -13.91 9.11 14.65
N GLN A 328 -13.17 8.83 15.71
CA GLN A 328 -11.92 9.53 16.00
C GLN A 328 -10.73 8.56 15.91
N LEU A 329 -9.62 9.03 15.37
CA LEU A 329 -8.37 8.28 15.37
C LEU A 329 -7.88 8.01 16.79
N ASN A 330 -7.37 6.81 17.02
CA ASN A 330 -6.73 6.43 18.30
C ASN A 330 -5.32 7.02 18.44
N MET A 331 -4.66 7.24 17.30
CA MET A 331 -3.30 7.76 17.23
C MET A 331 -3.09 8.49 15.91
N HIS A 332 -1.87 8.90 15.67
CA HIS A 332 -1.50 9.60 14.45
C HIS A 332 -1.78 8.76 13.19
N ARG A 333 -2.33 9.41 12.16
CA ARG A 333 -2.59 8.78 10.87
C ARG A 333 -1.29 8.20 10.29
N PRO A 334 -1.27 6.95 9.80
CA PRO A 334 -0.10 6.40 9.16
C PRO A 334 0.23 7.15 7.88
N GLY A 335 1.52 7.42 7.66
CA GLY A 335 1.99 7.94 6.38
C GLY A 335 1.84 6.90 5.27
N ARG A 336 1.40 7.34 4.08
CA ARG A 336 1.43 6.49 2.90
C ARG A 336 2.82 6.52 2.29
N GLY A 337 3.51 5.38 2.25
CA GLY A 337 4.83 5.27 1.62
C GLY A 337 5.95 4.75 2.53
N GLY A 338 5.60 4.12 3.64
CA GLY A 338 6.56 3.44 4.51
C GLY A 338 7.43 4.39 5.35
N ASN A 339 8.53 3.87 5.87
CA ASN A 339 9.41 4.54 6.84
C ASN A 339 10.08 5.85 6.37
N SER A 340 9.97 6.22 5.09
CA SER A 340 10.56 7.45 4.55
C SER A 340 9.66 8.68 4.67
N GLN A 341 8.40 8.52 5.02
CA GLN A 341 7.48 9.66 5.19
C GLN A 341 7.55 10.22 6.61
N ARG A 342 8.53 11.05 6.86
CA ARG A 342 8.68 11.83 8.10
C ARG A 342 7.67 12.97 8.21
N PHE A 343 6.90 13.24 7.18
CA PHE A 343 5.98 14.38 7.11
C PHE A 343 4.55 13.89 7.08
N VAL A 344 4.09 13.50 8.24
CA VAL A 344 2.67 13.25 8.46
C VAL A 344 2.02 14.60 8.74
N GLU A 345 0.83 14.81 8.22
CA GLU A 345 0.07 16.03 8.52
C GLU A 345 -0.14 16.15 10.02
N ASN A 346 0.46 17.18 10.61
CA ASN A 346 0.54 17.35 12.06
C ASN A 346 -0.81 17.41 12.77
N LEU A 347 -1.89 17.72 12.05
CA LEU A 347 -3.24 17.84 12.59
C LEU A 347 -4.00 16.52 12.60
N LEU A 348 -3.57 15.50 11.83
CA LEU A 348 -4.24 14.21 11.75
C LEU A 348 -3.69 13.24 12.80
N THR A 349 -3.87 13.60 14.03
CA THR A 349 -3.44 12.89 15.23
C THR A 349 -4.63 12.28 15.99
N THR A 350 -4.38 11.77 17.19
CA THR A 350 -5.42 11.25 18.10
C THR A 350 -6.61 12.21 18.17
N GLY A 351 -7.80 11.68 18.05
CA GLY A 351 -9.03 12.44 18.04
C GLY A 351 -9.43 13.06 16.69
N ALA A 352 -8.60 12.95 15.65
CA ALA A 352 -8.96 13.48 14.33
C ALA A 352 -10.16 12.72 13.74
N THR A 353 -11.18 13.47 13.31
CA THR A 353 -12.42 12.96 12.69
C THR A 353 -12.33 12.97 11.16
N PRO A 354 -13.24 12.28 10.44
CA PRO A 354 -13.39 12.45 8.99
C PRO A 354 -13.59 13.91 8.58
N LEU A 355 -14.40 14.69 9.34
CA LEU A 355 -14.61 16.10 9.05
C LEU A 355 -13.32 16.92 9.21
N LEU A 356 -12.54 16.67 10.26
CA LEU A 356 -11.24 17.31 10.43
C LEU A 356 -10.30 16.94 9.27
N ARG A 357 -10.31 15.67 8.84
CA ARG A 357 -9.49 15.21 7.70
C ARG A 357 -9.84 15.95 6.40
N ALA A 358 -11.13 16.07 6.10
CA ALA A 358 -11.62 16.81 4.93
C ALA A 358 -11.24 18.30 5.01
N ALA A 359 -11.39 18.90 6.19
CA ALA A 359 -11.07 20.30 6.44
C ALA A 359 -9.57 20.62 6.28
N VAL A 360 -8.68 19.76 6.77
CA VAL A 360 -7.21 19.87 6.54
C VAL A 360 -6.87 19.89 5.06
N ALA A 361 -7.58 19.10 4.26
CA ALA A 361 -7.38 19.04 2.81
C ALA A 361 -8.11 20.16 2.04
N GLN A 362 -8.94 20.94 2.71
CA GLN A 362 -9.81 21.94 2.07
C GLN A 362 -10.72 21.29 1.01
N ASP A 363 -11.27 20.12 1.35
CA ASP A 363 -12.14 19.30 0.53
C ASP A 363 -13.61 19.64 0.80
N ALA A 364 -14.10 20.65 0.13
CA ALA A 364 -15.45 21.17 0.34
C ALA A 364 -16.55 20.11 0.07
N GLU A 365 -16.37 19.25 -0.95
CA GLU A 365 -17.36 18.19 -1.26
C GLU A 365 -17.48 17.19 -0.11
N ALA A 366 -16.36 16.70 0.43
CA ALA A 366 -16.38 15.77 1.56
C ALA A 366 -16.93 16.45 2.83
N VAL A 367 -16.59 17.73 3.08
CA VAL A 367 -17.13 18.51 4.20
C VAL A 367 -18.64 18.62 4.10
N GLU A 368 -19.18 18.98 2.92
CA GLU A 368 -20.62 19.09 2.70
C GLU A 368 -21.33 17.76 2.97
N ILE A 369 -20.85 16.64 2.41
CA ILE A 369 -21.43 15.32 2.59
C ILE A 369 -21.47 14.91 4.08
N LEU A 370 -20.40 15.21 4.83
CA LEU A 370 -20.32 14.88 6.25
C LEU A 370 -21.26 15.73 7.10
N LEU A 371 -21.36 17.03 6.82
CA LEU A 371 -22.26 17.94 7.52
C LEU A 371 -23.75 17.62 7.24
N GLU A 372 -24.10 17.23 6.01
CA GLU A 372 -25.45 16.73 5.67
C GLU A 372 -25.87 15.53 6.53
N ARG A 373 -24.89 14.77 7.05
CA ARG A 373 -25.09 13.60 7.91
C ARG A 373 -24.75 13.84 9.37
N GLN A 374 -24.86 15.09 9.81
CA GLN A 374 -24.73 15.53 11.20
C GLN A 374 -23.34 15.26 11.82
N ALA A 375 -22.28 15.37 11.02
CA ALA A 375 -20.95 15.43 11.58
C ALA A 375 -20.83 16.65 12.51
N LEU A 376 -20.21 16.42 13.69
CA LEU A 376 -20.04 17.46 14.72
C LEU A 376 -19.00 18.49 14.23
N VAL A 377 -19.46 19.70 13.96
CA VAL A 377 -18.68 20.74 13.29
C VAL A 377 -17.44 21.19 14.09
N ASP A 378 -17.51 21.20 15.42
CA ASP A 378 -16.43 21.67 16.30
C ASP A 378 -15.76 20.54 17.10
N LEU A 379 -15.96 19.26 16.73
CA LEU A 379 -15.29 18.16 17.43
C LEU A 379 -13.78 18.20 17.17
N PRO A 380 -12.97 18.55 18.19
CA PRO A 380 -11.55 18.77 18.00
C PRO A 380 -10.74 17.46 18.11
N ASN A 381 -9.50 17.51 17.63
CA ASN A 381 -8.51 16.49 17.97
C ASN A 381 -7.91 16.73 19.38
N VAL A 382 -6.97 15.88 19.79
CA VAL A 382 -6.30 15.95 21.11
C VAL A 382 -5.60 17.30 21.39
N MET A 383 -5.26 18.06 20.34
CA MET A 383 -4.65 19.38 20.46
C MET A 383 -5.69 20.51 20.54
N GLY A 384 -6.98 20.22 20.52
CA GLY A 384 -8.03 21.23 20.46
C GLY A 384 -8.21 21.87 19.07
N VAL A 385 -7.61 21.29 18.03
CA VAL A 385 -7.77 21.78 16.66
C VAL A 385 -9.12 21.34 16.12
N THR A 386 -9.99 22.30 15.80
CA THR A 386 -11.29 22.08 15.16
C THR A 386 -11.17 22.02 13.63
N PRO A 387 -12.17 21.49 12.92
CA PRO A 387 -12.21 21.55 11.46
C PRO A 387 -12.03 22.96 10.88
N LEU A 388 -12.63 23.97 11.50
CA LEU A 388 -12.50 25.36 11.04
C LEU A 388 -11.04 25.86 11.16
N ILE A 389 -10.38 25.62 12.30
CA ILE A 389 -8.97 25.96 12.50
C ILE A 389 -8.10 25.28 11.43
N ALA A 390 -8.36 24.01 11.14
CA ALA A 390 -7.60 23.26 10.15
C ALA A 390 -7.80 23.81 8.73
N ALA A 391 -9.04 24.12 8.32
CA ALA A 391 -9.37 24.66 7.00
C ALA A 391 -8.76 26.05 6.75
N SER A 392 -8.53 26.84 7.81
CA SER A 392 -7.95 28.18 7.72
C SER A 392 -6.46 28.21 7.32
N GLY A 393 -5.82 27.07 7.15
CA GLY A 393 -4.40 26.94 6.81
C GLY A 393 -3.49 26.69 8.03
N MET A 394 -4.05 26.53 9.22
CA MET A 394 -3.30 26.12 10.40
C MET A 394 -2.74 24.70 10.18
N GLY A 395 -1.45 24.48 10.46
CA GLY A 395 -0.80 23.16 10.29
C GLY A 395 -0.18 22.89 8.93
N ILE A 396 -0.35 23.77 7.96
CA ILE A 396 0.45 23.74 6.73
C ILE A 396 1.91 24.06 7.12
N SER A 397 2.85 23.22 6.68
CA SER A 397 4.28 23.46 6.90
C SER A 397 4.90 24.20 5.73
N ILE A 398 5.71 25.22 6.00
CA ILE A 398 6.53 25.93 5.00
C ILE A 398 7.44 24.96 4.24
N ASN A 399 7.90 23.94 4.93
CA ASN A 399 8.82 22.93 4.41
C ASN A 399 8.08 21.69 3.88
N ASP A 400 6.76 21.75 3.74
CA ASP A 400 6.01 20.64 3.19
C ASP A 400 6.26 20.59 1.66
N PRO A 401 7.03 19.61 1.18
CA PRO A 401 7.32 19.51 -0.26
C PRO A 401 6.11 19.06 -1.07
N ARG A 402 4.98 18.76 -0.38
CA ARG A 402 3.75 18.36 -1.05
C ARG A 402 3.10 19.61 -1.62
N PRO A 403 2.99 19.75 -2.95
CA PRO A 403 2.09 20.73 -3.52
C PRO A 403 0.64 20.23 -3.31
N LEU A 404 0.22 20.14 -2.04
CA LEU A 404 -1.17 19.91 -1.66
C LEU A 404 -2.08 20.97 -2.31
N PHE A 405 -1.48 22.01 -2.89
CA PHE A 405 -2.11 23.26 -3.18
C PHE A 405 -1.64 23.86 -4.52
N GLU A 406 -1.76 23.09 -5.60
CA GLU A 406 -1.74 23.68 -6.94
C GLU A 406 -3.07 24.45 -7.14
N GLY A 407 -2.99 25.69 -7.61
CA GLY A 407 -4.15 26.52 -7.91
C GLY A 407 -4.56 27.51 -6.82
N ASP A 408 -5.83 27.92 -6.80
CA ASP A 408 -6.37 28.90 -5.84
C ASP A 408 -6.59 28.29 -4.45
N MET A 409 -5.55 28.29 -3.64
CA MET A 409 -5.58 27.80 -2.27
C MET A 409 -6.58 28.54 -1.39
N GLN A 410 -6.65 29.87 -1.53
CA GLN A 410 -7.58 30.67 -0.75
C GLN A 410 -9.02 30.39 -1.16
N GLY A 411 -9.30 30.15 -2.45
CA GLY A 411 -10.62 29.77 -2.92
C GLY A 411 -11.11 28.46 -2.35
N ARG A 412 -10.24 27.44 -2.27
CA ARG A 412 -10.58 26.16 -1.65
C ARG A 412 -10.81 26.27 -0.15
N ALA A 413 -9.92 27.01 0.53
CA ALA A 413 -10.09 27.30 1.96
C ALA A 413 -11.43 27.99 2.21
N LEU A 414 -11.77 29.02 1.44
CA LEU A 414 -13.03 29.76 1.55
C LEU A 414 -14.24 28.85 1.36
N ALA A 415 -14.28 28.04 0.28
CA ALA A 415 -15.39 27.12 0.05
C ALA A 415 -15.62 26.17 1.24
N THR A 416 -14.54 25.69 1.86
CA THR A 416 -14.61 24.82 3.05
C THR A 416 -15.06 25.60 4.29
N LEU A 417 -14.51 26.79 4.51
CA LEU A 417 -14.86 27.65 5.65
C LEU A 417 -16.30 28.11 5.62
N GLU A 418 -16.84 28.46 4.43
CA GLU A 418 -18.25 28.84 4.24
C GLU A 418 -19.19 27.74 4.72
N LEU A 419 -18.90 26.47 4.38
CA LEU A 419 -19.69 25.32 4.81
C LEU A 419 -19.63 25.14 6.33
N LEU A 420 -18.43 25.23 6.91
CA LEU A 420 -18.24 25.06 8.36
C LEU A 420 -18.90 26.18 9.16
N VAL A 421 -18.75 27.45 8.74
CA VAL A 421 -19.39 28.59 9.41
C VAL A 421 -20.91 28.51 9.27
N LYS A 422 -21.44 28.16 8.09
CA LYS A 422 -22.87 27.91 7.88
C LYS A 422 -23.43 26.82 8.79
N ALA A 423 -22.61 25.80 9.10
CA ALA A 423 -22.96 24.73 10.04
C ALA A 423 -22.82 25.11 11.51
N GLY A 424 -22.40 26.34 11.82
CA GLY A 424 -22.31 26.89 13.17
C GLY A 424 -20.95 26.67 13.85
N ALA A 425 -19.85 26.53 13.08
CA ALA A 425 -18.50 26.42 13.64
C ALA A 425 -18.12 27.65 14.48
N ASP A 426 -17.50 27.44 15.63
CA ASP A 426 -16.95 28.52 16.47
C ASP A 426 -15.68 29.11 15.80
N VAL A 427 -15.83 30.30 15.24
CA VAL A 427 -14.75 31.05 14.57
C VAL A 427 -13.62 31.40 15.54
N ASN A 428 -13.92 31.47 16.84
CA ASN A 428 -12.98 31.84 17.90
C ASN A 428 -12.47 30.64 18.72
N ALA A 429 -12.78 29.42 18.30
CA ALA A 429 -12.21 28.22 18.90
C ALA A 429 -10.68 28.32 18.96
N ARG A 430 -10.09 27.81 20.03
CA ARG A 430 -8.65 27.93 20.32
C ARG A 430 -7.97 26.57 20.34
N VAL A 431 -6.76 26.51 19.80
CA VAL A 431 -5.85 25.40 20.04
C VAL A 431 -5.56 25.30 21.54
N LEU A 432 -5.84 24.17 22.17
CA LEU A 432 -5.81 24.03 23.62
C LEU A 432 -4.44 23.57 24.13
N ASP A 433 -3.84 22.57 23.48
CA ASP A 433 -2.61 21.96 23.98
C ASP A 433 -1.75 21.42 22.82
N THR A 434 -0.59 22.02 22.65
CA THR A 434 0.44 21.55 21.71
C THR A 434 1.68 21.02 22.41
N THR A 435 1.73 21.10 23.75
CA THR A 435 2.92 20.83 24.55
C THR A 435 2.81 19.58 25.42
N SER A 436 1.62 19.07 25.65
CA SER A 436 1.41 17.87 26.47
C SER A 436 2.12 16.65 25.90
N HIS A 437 2.28 15.64 26.75
CA HIS A 437 2.84 14.35 26.35
C HIS A 437 2.05 13.72 25.20
N ASN A 438 0.71 13.81 25.24
CA ASN A 438 -0.16 13.29 24.20
C ASN A 438 0.00 14.08 22.89
N ALA A 439 0.04 15.40 22.95
CA ALA A 439 0.31 16.23 21.77
C ALA A 439 1.72 15.96 21.20
N LYS A 440 2.73 15.77 22.06
CA LYS A 440 4.10 15.44 21.61
C LYS A 440 4.23 14.07 20.98
N ILE A 441 3.46 13.08 21.43
CA ILE A 441 3.40 11.75 20.78
C ILE A 441 2.76 11.85 19.39
N ALA A 442 1.75 12.70 19.29
CA ALA A 442 1.03 12.98 18.06
C ALA A 442 1.79 13.83 17.05
N ARG A 443 2.99 14.34 17.40
CA ARG A 443 3.62 15.46 16.76
C ARG A 443 4.97 15.12 16.16
N PRO A 444 5.19 15.35 14.87
CA PRO A 444 6.53 15.54 14.32
C PRO A 444 7.13 16.87 14.81
N SER A 445 8.43 16.90 14.93
CA SER A 445 9.26 17.94 15.59
C SER A 445 9.18 19.37 15.03
N SER A 446 8.31 19.68 14.09
CA SER A 446 8.29 20.93 13.33
C SER A 446 7.17 21.92 13.68
N MET A 447 6.22 21.57 14.56
CA MET A 447 5.22 22.55 14.98
C MET A 447 5.74 23.41 16.14
N THR A 448 5.86 24.69 15.88
CA THR A 448 5.96 25.72 16.90
C THR A 448 4.76 25.65 17.84
N ASP A 449 4.97 26.06 19.08
CA ASP A 449 3.88 26.17 20.05
C ASP A 449 2.79 27.11 19.49
N ARG A 450 1.62 26.55 19.21
CA ARG A 450 0.45 27.26 18.67
C ARG A 450 -0.71 27.32 19.66
N GLN A 451 -0.44 26.97 20.90
CA GLN A 451 -1.44 26.98 21.96
C GLN A 451 -2.08 28.36 22.07
N GLY A 452 -3.40 28.40 22.15
CA GLY A 452 -4.18 29.62 22.21
C GLY A 452 -4.52 30.28 20.87
N GLN A 453 -3.89 29.85 19.76
CA GLN A 453 -4.18 30.38 18.43
C GLN A 453 -5.59 29.99 17.97
N THR A 454 -6.22 30.91 17.22
CA THR A 454 -7.54 30.72 16.58
C THR A 454 -7.38 30.53 15.08
N ALA A 455 -8.48 30.30 14.38
CA ALA A 455 -8.50 30.18 12.93
C ALA A 455 -7.90 31.38 12.19
N LEU A 456 -7.93 32.59 12.78
CA LEU A 456 -7.39 33.81 12.17
C LEU A 456 -5.86 33.78 12.02
N TYR A 457 -5.15 33.00 12.83
CA TYR A 457 -3.68 32.90 12.76
C TYR A 457 -3.21 32.20 11.47
N GLY A 458 -3.95 31.20 10.97
CA GLY A 458 -3.60 30.51 9.73
C GLY A 458 -3.41 31.46 8.55
N PRO A 459 -4.43 32.21 8.13
CA PRO A 459 -4.33 33.14 7.01
C PRO A 459 -3.33 34.27 7.26
N VAL A 460 -3.13 34.70 8.50
CA VAL A 460 -2.11 35.70 8.84
C VAL A 460 -0.71 35.17 8.58
N ILE A 461 -0.41 33.93 8.97
CA ILE A 461 0.89 33.28 8.71
C ILE A 461 1.15 33.16 7.20
N TRP A 462 0.15 32.81 6.42
CA TRP A 462 0.27 32.54 4.98
C TRP A 462 0.05 33.77 4.07
N GLY A 463 -0.41 34.90 4.60
CA GLY A 463 -0.79 36.07 3.79
C GLY A 463 -2.08 35.87 2.99
N TRP A 464 -3.01 35.06 3.49
CA TRP A 464 -4.28 34.78 2.83
C TRP A 464 -5.32 35.85 3.16
N THR A 465 -5.20 37.02 2.54
CA THR A 465 -6.03 38.20 2.86
C THR A 465 -7.52 37.96 2.62
N ARG A 466 -7.90 37.19 1.60
CA ARG A 466 -9.31 36.82 1.35
C ARG A 466 -9.89 35.98 2.48
N VAL A 467 -9.11 34.98 2.99
CA VAL A 467 -9.53 34.13 4.09
C VAL A 467 -9.60 34.90 5.41
N ALA A 468 -8.59 35.75 5.67
CA ALA A 468 -8.62 36.62 6.86
C ALA A 468 -9.83 37.52 6.88
N ARG A 469 -10.15 38.19 5.76
CA ARG A 469 -11.37 39.03 5.60
C ARG A 469 -12.63 38.23 5.91
N PHE A 470 -12.77 37.07 5.29
CA PHE A 470 -13.92 36.20 5.53
C PHE A 470 -14.12 35.88 7.02
N LEU A 471 -13.04 35.48 7.72
CA LEU A 471 -13.11 35.15 9.14
C LEU A 471 -13.47 36.36 9.98
N LEU A 472 -12.92 37.56 9.69
CA LEU A 472 -13.24 38.81 10.37
C LEU A 472 -14.69 39.21 10.15
N ASP A 473 -15.21 39.09 8.92
CA ASP A 473 -16.61 39.38 8.57
C ASP A 473 -17.59 38.44 9.30
N HIS A 474 -17.10 37.26 9.76
CA HIS A 474 -17.86 36.28 10.55
C HIS A 474 -17.51 36.30 12.05
N GLY A 475 -16.92 37.40 12.54
CA GLY A 475 -16.74 37.63 13.97
C GLY A 475 -15.43 37.02 14.57
N ALA A 476 -14.44 36.77 13.73
CA ALA A 476 -13.11 36.41 14.27
C ALA A 476 -12.51 37.55 15.07
N ARG A 477 -12.12 37.30 16.31
CA ARG A 477 -11.56 38.29 17.22
C ARG A 477 -10.08 38.49 16.94
N THR A 478 -9.66 39.76 16.89
CA THR A 478 -8.27 40.18 16.67
C THR A 478 -7.47 40.30 17.96
N ASP A 479 -8.14 40.37 19.11
CA ASP A 479 -7.56 40.55 20.45
C ASP A 479 -7.21 39.24 21.17
N ILE A 480 -7.54 38.09 20.60
CA ILE A 480 -7.16 36.81 21.16
C ILE A 480 -5.66 36.59 20.95
N VAL A 481 -4.93 36.41 22.04
CA VAL A 481 -3.50 36.14 22.04
C VAL A 481 -3.21 34.66 22.25
N ASP A 482 -2.09 34.18 21.68
CA ASP A 482 -1.56 32.84 21.92
C ASP A 482 -0.90 32.71 23.31
N ALA A 483 -0.41 31.52 23.64
CA ALA A 483 0.24 31.22 24.91
C ALA A 483 1.54 32.04 25.14
N THR A 484 2.10 32.64 24.10
CA THR A 484 3.27 33.55 24.19
C THR A 484 2.89 35.02 24.34
N GLY A 485 1.59 35.31 24.40
CA GLY A 485 1.06 36.68 24.48
C GLY A 485 1.06 37.43 23.14
N LYS A 486 1.24 36.72 22.02
CA LYS A 486 1.22 37.33 20.67
C LYS A 486 -0.17 37.23 20.07
N GLY A 487 -0.71 38.34 19.58
CA GLY A 487 -1.91 38.36 18.73
C GLY A 487 -1.59 38.11 17.26
N PRO A 488 -2.62 37.97 16.41
CA PRO A 488 -2.44 37.80 14.96
C PRO A 488 -1.57 38.90 14.33
N LEU A 489 -1.75 40.16 14.76
CA LEU A 489 -0.99 41.31 14.27
C LEU A 489 0.49 41.24 14.68
N ASP A 490 0.80 40.75 15.88
CA ASP A 490 2.17 40.63 16.38
C ASP A 490 3.04 39.71 15.55
N LEU A 491 2.43 38.66 14.93
CA LEU A 491 3.17 37.75 14.07
C LEU A 491 3.72 38.45 12.84
N ILE A 492 2.98 39.36 12.25
CA ILE A 492 3.40 40.14 11.08
C ILE A 492 4.50 41.10 11.48
N LEU A 493 4.28 41.89 12.54
CA LEU A 493 5.21 42.93 13.00
C LEU A 493 6.55 42.39 13.50
N LYS A 494 6.59 41.13 13.95
CA LYS A 494 7.81 40.44 14.41
C LYS A 494 8.46 39.55 13.36
N GLY A 495 7.88 39.45 12.16
CA GLY A 495 8.40 38.64 11.08
C GLY A 495 8.20 37.13 11.27
N ASP A 496 7.31 36.69 12.15
CA ASP A 496 6.97 35.29 12.42
C ASP A 496 5.98 34.73 11.37
N VAL A 497 6.13 35.14 10.11
CA VAL A 497 5.26 34.80 8.99
C VAL A 497 6.03 34.17 7.84
N ALA A 498 5.35 33.50 6.93
CA ALA A 498 5.96 32.97 5.72
C ALA A 498 6.59 34.10 4.90
N ASN A 499 7.75 33.83 4.28
CA ASN A 499 8.43 34.83 3.43
C ASN A 499 7.52 35.23 2.26
N ARG A 500 7.12 36.50 2.23
CA ARG A 500 6.19 37.08 1.26
C ARG A 500 6.48 38.57 1.02
N ASP A 501 5.77 39.19 0.07
CA ASP A 501 5.97 40.60 -0.26
C ASP A 501 5.40 41.54 0.80
N HIS A 502 6.00 42.73 0.95
CA HIS A 502 5.58 43.77 1.90
C HIS A 502 4.17 44.26 1.64
N LYS A 503 3.71 44.25 0.39
CA LYS A 503 2.34 44.71 0.03
C LYS A 503 1.29 43.78 0.67
N THR A 504 1.50 42.51 0.68
CA THR A 504 0.61 41.54 1.36
C THR A 504 0.61 41.75 2.86
N ASP A 505 1.74 42.08 3.47
CA ASP A 505 1.84 42.41 4.89
C ASP A 505 1.09 43.68 5.23
N ASP A 506 1.24 44.76 4.43
CA ASP A 506 0.55 46.02 4.61
C ASP A 506 -0.98 45.87 4.50
N GLU A 507 -1.44 45.08 3.50
CA GLU A 507 -2.87 44.79 3.34
C GLU A 507 -3.42 44.02 4.55
N MET A 508 -2.69 43.00 5.04
CA MET A 508 -3.09 42.19 6.20
C MET A 508 -3.14 43.04 7.48
N VAL A 509 -2.12 43.87 7.70
CA VAL A 509 -2.07 44.83 8.85
C VAL A 509 -3.25 45.77 8.82
N SER A 510 -3.54 46.36 7.65
CA SER A 510 -4.70 47.28 7.46
C SER A 510 -6.00 46.55 7.78
N LEU A 511 -6.17 45.32 7.29
CA LEU A 511 -7.37 44.53 7.50
C LEU A 511 -7.61 44.22 8.99
N ILE A 512 -6.58 43.76 9.71
CA ILE A 512 -6.68 43.42 11.14
C ILE A 512 -6.95 44.69 11.99
N ARG A 513 -6.26 45.78 11.70
CA ARG A 513 -6.48 47.07 12.43
C ARG A 513 -7.87 47.62 12.23
N THR A 514 -8.39 47.57 11.00
CA THR A 514 -9.76 48.04 10.71
C THR A 514 -10.79 47.23 11.48
N ALA A 515 -10.65 45.91 11.51
CA ALA A 515 -11.53 45.03 12.26
C ALA A 515 -11.44 45.27 13.78
N ALA A 516 -10.25 45.55 14.34
CA ALA A 516 -10.07 45.83 15.76
C ALA A 516 -10.82 47.10 16.22
N VAL A 517 -11.00 48.12 15.33
CA VAL A 517 -11.74 49.34 15.65
C VAL A 517 -13.25 49.11 15.69
N VAL A 518 -13.78 48.17 14.93
CA VAL A 518 -15.24 47.88 14.85
C VAL A 518 -15.72 47.03 16.06
N THR A 519 -14.83 46.36 16.75
CA THR A 519 -15.15 45.46 17.89
C THR A 519 -15.13 46.19 19.24
N HIS A 520 -14.77 47.46 19.31
CA HIS A 520 -14.85 48.35 20.46
C HIS A 520 -15.96 49.37 20.28
#